data_30781a3896f424fed120108b9e9aef16
#
_entry.id   30781a3896f424fed120108b9e9aef16
#
_cell.length_a   1.000
_cell.length_b   1.000
_cell.length_c   1.000
_cell.angle_alpha   90.00
_cell.angle_beta   90.00
_cell.angle_gamma   90.00
#
_symmetry.space_group_name_H-M   'P 1'
#
loop_
_entity.id
_entity.type
_entity.pdbx_description
1 polymer ?
#
loop_
_entity_poly.entity_id
_entity_poly.type
_entity_poly.pdbx_seq_one_letter_code
_entity_poly.pdbx_strand_id
1 'polypeptide(L)'
;MSGVIAVYGGGGAKAAAHLGAERALREKGLAPIGYVGCSLGAVVAAALALGWEPAAVEERMVELGRRRIAVVDPLIFLLGIKRQSLLKPGPLRAAFEALFGGARFSDMVRPLTIAVTDLDSGDLVLFGAHGKDAPLVDVLVATCALPLYFPPVVIGGRRYVDGGIRSVLPIESALLFAPDRVVAVDVGPGFDEAPATSGATLPALIEINQSSIGISMAQGTLDRLDLWKLTPGRPPLTYVRPRVEKNATFATDKLRAYAEEGYRATKEALSAART
;
A
#
# COMPACT_ATOMS: atom_id res chain seq x y z
N MET A 1 -21.53 8.64 -15.51
CA MET A 1 -20.73 7.44 -15.18
C MET A 1 -20.41 7.54 -13.70
N SER A 2 -20.71 6.53 -12.92
CA SER A 2 -20.42 6.54 -11.48
C SER A 2 -18.91 6.54 -11.26
N GLY A 3 -18.40 7.61 -10.66
CA GLY A 3 -16.98 7.78 -10.42
C GLY A 3 -16.52 6.98 -9.18
N VAL A 4 -15.96 5.78 -9.39
CA VAL A 4 -15.37 4.97 -8.32
C VAL A 4 -13.92 5.36 -8.13
N ILE A 5 -13.52 5.72 -6.90
CA ILE A 5 -12.11 5.83 -6.51
C ILE A 5 -11.72 4.60 -5.69
N ALA A 6 -10.67 3.90 -6.13
CA ALA A 6 -10.10 2.79 -5.38
C ALA A 6 -8.99 3.29 -4.44
N VAL A 7 -9.06 2.87 -3.17
CA VAL A 7 -8.03 3.13 -2.16
C VAL A 7 -7.35 1.82 -1.83
N TYR A 8 -6.06 1.70 -2.15
CA TYR A 8 -5.27 0.51 -1.94
C TYR A 8 -4.30 0.70 -0.78
N GLY A 9 -4.59 0.01 0.32
CA GLY A 9 -3.83 0.10 1.56
C GLY A 9 -2.45 -0.56 1.49
N GLY A 10 -1.57 -0.16 2.40
CA GLY A 10 -0.28 -0.80 2.61
C GLY A 10 -0.43 -2.18 3.23
N GLY A 11 0.52 -3.09 2.97
CA GLY A 11 0.49 -4.43 3.56
C GLY A 11 1.57 -5.38 3.02
N GLY A 12 2.63 -4.86 2.42
CA GLY A 12 3.70 -5.67 1.85
C GLY A 12 3.21 -6.57 0.71
N ALA A 13 3.66 -7.82 0.65
CA ALA A 13 3.29 -8.78 -0.40
C ALA A 13 1.78 -9.03 -0.50
N LYS A 14 1.03 -8.81 0.60
CA LYS A 14 -0.44 -8.90 0.63
C LYS A 14 -1.11 -7.93 -0.34
N ALA A 15 -0.40 -6.88 -0.79
CA ALA A 15 -0.90 -5.92 -1.78
C ALA A 15 -1.29 -6.58 -3.12
N ALA A 16 -0.85 -7.81 -3.42
CA ALA A 16 -1.35 -8.57 -4.56
C ALA A 16 -2.89 -8.76 -4.52
N ALA A 17 -3.51 -8.72 -3.34
CA ALA A 17 -4.97 -8.78 -3.20
C ALA A 17 -5.68 -7.61 -3.91
N HIS A 18 -5.03 -6.46 -4.06
CA HIS A 18 -5.58 -5.34 -4.80
C HIS A 18 -5.82 -5.65 -6.28
N LEU A 19 -5.01 -6.55 -6.88
CA LEU A 19 -5.20 -6.99 -8.27
C LEU A 19 -6.47 -7.83 -8.42
N GLY A 20 -6.74 -8.71 -7.46
CA GLY A 20 -7.99 -9.44 -7.41
C GLY A 20 -9.20 -8.54 -7.19
N ALA A 21 -9.07 -7.55 -6.32
CA ALA A 21 -10.10 -6.54 -6.11
C ALA A 21 -10.39 -5.75 -7.40
N GLU A 22 -9.35 -5.32 -8.10
CA GLU A 22 -9.49 -4.63 -9.39
C GLU A 22 -10.24 -5.48 -10.42
N ARG A 23 -9.91 -6.79 -10.53
CA ARG A 23 -10.64 -7.72 -11.41
C ARG A 23 -12.12 -7.76 -11.06
N ALA A 24 -12.44 -7.95 -9.79
CA ALA A 24 -13.83 -8.03 -9.32
C ALA A 24 -14.61 -6.72 -9.58
N LEU A 25 -13.97 -5.57 -9.41
CA LEU A 25 -14.55 -4.27 -9.71
C LEU A 25 -14.85 -4.12 -11.21
N ARG A 26 -13.90 -4.45 -12.07
CA ARG A 26 -14.09 -4.39 -13.54
C ARG A 26 -15.20 -5.29 -14.01
N GLU A 27 -15.28 -6.54 -13.51
CA GLU A 27 -16.35 -7.48 -13.83
C GLU A 27 -17.75 -6.98 -13.43
N LYS A 28 -17.83 -6.14 -12.40
CA LYS A 28 -19.08 -5.52 -11.93
C LYS A 28 -19.40 -4.18 -12.62
N GLY A 29 -18.60 -3.76 -13.59
CA GLY A 29 -18.75 -2.46 -14.24
C GLY A 29 -18.41 -1.28 -13.35
N LEU A 30 -17.63 -1.51 -12.29
CA LEU A 30 -17.19 -0.52 -11.29
C LEU A 30 -15.69 -0.20 -11.45
N ALA A 31 -15.18 -0.21 -12.68
CA ALA A 31 -13.78 0.12 -12.96
C ALA A 31 -13.41 1.48 -12.34
N PRO A 32 -12.34 1.55 -11.53
CA PRO A 32 -11.94 2.80 -10.90
C PRO A 32 -11.56 3.87 -11.93
N ILE A 33 -11.99 5.11 -11.69
CA ILE A 33 -11.60 6.27 -12.48
C ILE A 33 -10.34 6.96 -11.94
N GLY A 34 -9.88 6.57 -10.75
CA GLY A 34 -8.67 7.05 -10.12
C GLY A 34 -8.30 6.21 -8.91
N TYR A 35 -7.09 6.40 -8.43
CA TYR A 35 -6.51 5.59 -7.37
C TYR A 35 -5.87 6.44 -6.27
N VAL A 36 -5.98 5.95 -5.04
CA VAL A 36 -5.18 6.38 -3.90
C VAL A 36 -4.40 5.17 -3.38
N GLY A 37 -3.13 5.32 -3.14
CA GLY A 37 -2.28 4.20 -2.70
C GLY A 37 -1.35 4.55 -1.54
N CYS A 38 -1.04 3.54 -0.73
CA CYS A 38 -0.04 3.59 0.34
C CYS A 38 0.87 2.36 0.26
N SER A 39 2.18 2.54 0.47
CA SER A 39 3.17 1.45 0.49
C SER A 39 3.09 0.58 -0.78
N LEU A 40 3.15 -0.75 -0.70
CA LEU A 40 3.00 -1.61 -1.88
C LEU A 40 1.61 -1.51 -2.54
N GLY A 41 0.58 -1.04 -1.84
CA GLY A 41 -0.69 -0.67 -2.45
C GLY A 41 -0.55 0.48 -3.46
N ALA A 42 0.35 1.44 -3.20
CA ALA A 42 0.67 2.51 -4.15
C ALA A 42 1.40 1.99 -5.40
N VAL A 43 2.22 0.95 -5.25
CA VAL A 43 2.92 0.32 -6.39
C VAL A 43 1.91 -0.36 -7.33
N VAL A 44 0.94 -1.09 -6.76
CA VAL A 44 -0.17 -1.67 -7.54
C VAL A 44 -1.02 -0.58 -8.18
N ALA A 45 -1.39 0.45 -7.42
CA ALA A 45 -2.17 1.57 -7.91
C ALA A 45 -1.47 2.31 -9.06
N ALA A 46 -0.14 2.50 -8.99
CA ALA A 46 0.65 3.15 -10.04
C ALA A 46 0.64 2.34 -11.34
N ALA A 47 0.81 1.03 -11.26
CA ALA A 47 0.76 0.16 -12.42
C ALA A 47 -0.63 0.20 -13.11
N LEU A 48 -1.70 0.13 -12.31
CA LEU A 48 -3.08 0.21 -12.82
C LEU A 48 -3.42 1.62 -13.35
N ALA A 49 -2.90 2.67 -12.72
CA ALA A 49 -3.08 4.05 -13.18
C ALA A 49 -2.37 4.31 -14.52
N LEU A 50 -1.23 3.65 -14.78
CA LEU A 50 -0.55 3.63 -16.09
C LEU A 50 -1.33 2.82 -17.15
N GLY A 51 -2.44 2.19 -16.79
CA GLY A 51 -3.26 1.41 -17.70
C GLY A 51 -2.82 -0.05 -17.87
N TRP A 52 -1.96 -0.56 -16.98
CA TRP A 52 -1.58 -1.97 -17.07
C TRP A 52 -2.73 -2.87 -16.65
N GLU A 53 -2.84 -4.01 -17.33
CA GLU A 53 -3.83 -5.01 -16.96
C GLU A 53 -3.44 -5.74 -15.66
N PRO A 54 -4.41 -6.05 -14.77
CA PRO A 54 -4.15 -6.69 -13.49
C PRO A 54 -3.29 -7.97 -13.60
N ALA A 55 -3.55 -8.80 -14.60
CA ALA A 55 -2.77 -10.02 -14.85
C ALA A 55 -1.30 -9.73 -15.16
N ALA A 56 -1.02 -8.70 -15.97
CA ALA A 56 0.34 -8.31 -16.30
C ALA A 56 1.09 -7.74 -15.08
N VAL A 57 0.38 -7.04 -14.18
CA VAL A 57 0.95 -6.55 -12.92
C VAL A 57 1.27 -7.74 -12.00
N GLU A 58 0.36 -8.72 -11.91
CA GLU A 58 0.56 -9.93 -11.09
C GLU A 58 1.81 -10.69 -11.52
N GLU A 59 1.99 -10.94 -12.82
CA GLU A 59 3.17 -11.62 -13.36
C GLU A 59 4.46 -10.88 -13.01
N ARG A 60 4.48 -9.55 -13.15
CA ARG A 60 5.63 -8.72 -12.78
C ARG A 60 5.92 -8.72 -11.28
N MET A 61 4.88 -8.71 -10.44
CA MET A 61 5.04 -8.85 -9.00
C MET A 61 5.64 -10.21 -8.62
N VAL A 62 5.19 -11.30 -9.26
CA VAL A 62 5.75 -12.65 -9.06
C VAL A 62 7.22 -12.70 -9.50
N GLU A 63 7.57 -12.10 -10.63
CA GLU A 63 8.96 -12.02 -11.09
C GLU A 63 9.83 -11.22 -10.12
N LEU A 64 9.34 -10.06 -9.65
CA LEU A 64 10.04 -9.26 -8.65
C LEU A 64 10.18 -9.99 -7.30
N GLY A 65 9.18 -10.73 -6.90
CA GLY A 65 9.22 -11.54 -5.67
C GLY A 65 10.33 -12.59 -5.67
N ARG A 66 10.77 -13.03 -6.86
CA ARG A 66 11.95 -13.91 -7.02
C ARG A 66 13.28 -13.18 -6.85
N ARG A 67 13.28 -11.85 -6.99
CA ARG A 67 14.49 -11.03 -6.78
C ARG A 67 14.64 -10.76 -5.28
N ARG A 68 15.88 -10.78 -4.78
CA ARG A 68 16.17 -10.43 -3.38
C ARG A 68 16.05 -8.92 -3.16
N ILE A 69 14.84 -8.42 -2.96
CA ILE A 69 14.58 -6.99 -2.67
C ILE A 69 14.93 -6.67 -1.22
N ALA A 70 14.60 -7.57 -0.29
CA ALA A 70 14.91 -7.45 1.14
C ALA A 70 16.34 -7.98 1.41
N VAL A 71 17.34 -7.15 1.18
CA VAL A 71 18.74 -7.48 1.43
C VAL A 71 19.21 -6.84 2.73
N VAL A 72 19.55 -7.66 3.72
CA VAL A 72 20.10 -7.18 5.00
C VAL A 72 21.41 -6.44 4.75
N ASP A 73 21.56 -5.27 5.37
CA ASP A 73 22.83 -4.54 5.33
C ASP A 73 23.83 -5.17 6.33
N PRO A 74 24.90 -5.82 5.85
CA PRO A 74 25.84 -6.49 6.74
C PRO A 74 26.55 -5.53 7.69
N LEU A 75 26.64 -4.24 7.35
CA LEU A 75 27.24 -3.23 8.23
C LEU A 75 26.43 -3.00 9.52
N ILE A 76 25.17 -3.48 9.60
CA ILE A 76 24.40 -3.39 10.85
C ILE A 76 25.04 -4.19 11.96
N PHE A 77 25.71 -5.30 11.65
CA PHE A 77 26.42 -6.12 12.64
C PHE A 77 27.68 -5.44 13.16
N LEU A 78 28.26 -4.51 12.40
CA LEU A 78 29.47 -3.78 12.82
C LEU A 78 29.11 -2.42 13.47
N LEU A 79 28.14 -1.71 12.91
CA LEU A 79 27.82 -0.32 13.28
C LEU A 79 26.57 -0.22 14.16
N GLY A 80 25.77 -1.29 14.28
CA GLY A 80 24.59 -1.37 15.15
C GLY A 80 23.66 -0.18 14.96
N ILE A 81 23.35 0.50 16.08
CA ILE A 81 22.42 1.64 16.16
C ILE A 81 22.85 2.88 15.37
N LYS A 82 24.08 2.94 14.87
CA LYS A 82 24.52 4.03 13.96
C LYS A 82 23.99 3.89 12.55
N ARG A 83 23.40 2.74 12.20
CA ARG A 83 22.75 2.54 10.90
C ARG A 83 21.29 2.98 10.98
N GLN A 84 20.80 3.56 9.87
CA GLN A 84 19.43 4.07 9.79
C GLN A 84 18.40 2.98 9.46
N SER A 85 18.82 1.80 9.00
CA SER A 85 17.92 0.73 8.56
C SER A 85 18.58 -0.64 8.57
N LEU A 86 17.75 -1.68 8.64
CA LEU A 86 18.16 -3.09 8.56
C LEU A 86 18.47 -3.53 7.13
N LEU A 87 17.75 -2.98 6.15
CA LEU A 87 17.83 -3.37 4.75
C LEU A 87 18.52 -2.29 3.92
N LYS A 88 19.18 -2.72 2.85
CA LYS A 88 19.76 -1.81 1.86
C LYS A 88 18.64 -1.18 1.02
N PRO A 89 18.63 0.16 0.82
CA PRO A 89 17.60 0.81 0.00
C PRO A 89 17.76 0.57 -1.50
N GLY A 90 18.98 0.32 -1.97
CA GLY A 90 19.30 0.16 -3.40
C GLY A 90 18.48 -0.91 -4.11
N PRO A 91 18.34 -2.13 -3.59
CA PRO A 91 17.55 -3.19 -4.23
C PRO A 91 16.09 -2.85 -4.44
N LEU A 92 15.45 -2.17 -3.47
CA LEU A 92 14.05 -1.72 -3.58
C LEU A 92 13.91 -0.66 -4.68
N ARG A 93 14.81 0.34 -4.69
CA ARG A 93 14.82 1.38 -5.72
C ARG A 93 15.03 0.77 -7.11
N ALA A 94 16.03 -0.08 -7.29
CA ALA A 94 16.30 -0.74 -8.55
C ALA A 94 15.11 -1.58 -9.05
N ALA A 95 14.36 -2.20 -8.15
CA ALA A 95 13.15 -2.92 -8.49
C ALA A 95 12.06 -1.98 -9.06
N PHE A 96 11.86 -0.82 -8.44
CA PHE A 96 10.88 0.16 -8.93
C PHE A 96 11.34 0.87 -10.21
N GLU A 97 12.64 1.13 -10.35
CA GLU A 97 13.23 1.63 -11.61
C GLU A 97 13.04 0.64 -12.76
N ALA A 98 13.22 -0.67 -12.48
CA ALA A 98 12.98 -1.71 -13.48
C ALA A 98 11.50 -1.85 -13.88
N LEU A 99 10.57 -1.56 -12.96
CA LEU A 99 9.13 -1.60 -13.24
C LEU A 99 8.64 -0.37 -13.99
N PHE A 100 8.96 0.81 -13.47
CA PHE A 100 8.33 2.04 -13.88
C PHE A 100 9.24 2.93 -14.74
N GLY A 101 10.56 2.66 -14.72
CA GLY A 101 11.55 3.42 -15.51
C GLY A 101 11.44 4.93 -15.26
N GLY A 102 11.32 5.69 -16.37
CA GLY A 102 11.14 7.13 -16.34
C GLY A 102 9.69 7.61 -16.24
N ALA A 103 8.72 6.72 -15.92
CA ALA A 103 7.31 7.10 -15.82
C ALA A 103 7.08 8.21 -14.78
N ARG A 104 6.16 9.10 -15.07
CA ARG A 104 5.79 10.26 -14.25
C ARG A 104 4.30 10.22 -13.92
N PHE A 105 3.86 11.01 -12.96
CA PHE A 105 2.43 11.18 -12.68
C PHE A 105 1.64 11.72 -13.88
N SER A 106 2.27 12.51 -14.76
CA SER A 106 1.67 12.99 -16.00
C SER A 106 1.38 11.91 -17.05
N ASP A 107 2.02 10.76 -16.95
CA ASP A 107 1.85 9.65 -17.88
C ASP A 107 0.69 8.71 -17.48
N MET A 108 0.07 8.98 -16.32
CA MET A 108 -1.04 8.19 -15.79
C MET A 108 -2.30 8.35 -16.65
N VAL A 109 -2.88 7.24 -17.09
CA VAL A 109 -4.16 7.20 -17.82
C VAL A 109 -5.33 7.50 -16.88
N ARG A 110 -5.16 7.17 -15.59
CA ARG A 110 -6.09 7.52 -14.51
C ARG A 110 -5.34 8.24 -13.41
N PRO A 111 -5.94 9.28 -12.79
CA PRO A 111 -5.26 10.03 -11.75
C PRO A 111 -4.88 9.14 -10.56
N LEU A 112 -3.66 9.32 -10.06
CA LEU A 112 -3.08 8.61 -8.94
C LEU A 112 -2.65 9.59 -7.85
N THR A 113 -3.01 9.29 -6.61
CA THR A 113 -2.47 9.95 -5.42
C THR A 113 -1.76 8.94 -4.54
N ILE A 114 -0.54 9.23 -4.11
CA ILE A 114 0.27 8.40 -3.23
C ILE A 114 0.46 9.09 -1.89
N ALA A 115 0.18 8.36 -0.81
CA ALA A 115 0.35 8.83 0.56
C ALA A 115 1.73 8.46 1.11
N VAL A 116 2.41 9.42 1.73
CA VAL A 116 3.65 9.26 2.48
C VAL A 116 3.53 9.97 3.83
N THR A 117 4.40 9.63 4.78
CA THR A 117 4.50 10.36 6.05
C THR A 117 5.74 11.26 6.04
N ASP A 118 5.57 12.54 6.29
CA ASP A 118 6.67 13.46 6.54
C ASP A 118 7.25 13.13 7.93
N LEU A 119 8.51 12.71 7.96
CA LEU A 119 9.14 12.28 9.21
C LEU A 119 9.39 13.43 10.19
N ASP A 120 9.51 14.65 9.69
CA ASP A 120 9.87 15.81 10.51
C ASP A 120 8.64 16.46 11.18
N SER A 121 7.48 16.48 10.47
CA SER A 121 6.24 17.06 10.99
C SER A 121 5.22 16.03 11.49
N GLY A 122 5.33 14.77 11.04
CA GLY A 122 4.32 13.74 11.28
C GLY A 122 3.09 13.84 10.38
N ASP A 123 3.09 14.75 9.40
CA ASP A 123 1.94 14.95 8.51
C ASP A 123 1.82 13.84 7.47
N LEU A 124 0.56 13.51 7.11
CA LEU A 124 0.28 12.77 5.90
C LEU A 124 0.47 13.71 4.70
N VAL A 125 1.40 13.37 3.82
CA VAL A 125 1.68 14.14 2.61
C VAL A 125 1.28 13.33 1.39
N LEU A 126 0.64 14.00 0.43
CA LEU A 126 0.16 13.40 -0.81
C LEU A 126 1.03 13.85 -1.99
N PHE A 127 1.34 12.90 -2.87
CA PHE A 127 2.01 13.13 -4.15
C PHE A 127 1.15 12.66 -5.31
N GLY A 128 1.30 13.32 -6.47
CA GLY A 128 0.56 13.03 -7.69
C GLY A 128 -0.70 13.88 -7.82
N ALA A 129 -1.79 13.32 -8.29
CA ALA A 129 -3.05 14.03 -8.44
C ALA A 129 -3.51 14.58 -7.08
N HIS A 130 -3.84 15.88 -7.05
CA HIS A 130 -4.22 16.59 -5.81
C HIS A 130 -3.14 16.65 -4.72
N GLY A 131 -1.88 16.45 -5.09
CA GLY A 131 -0.74 16.48 -4.17
C GLY A 131 0.47 17.20 -4.75
N LYS A 132 1.62 17.01 -4.10
CA LYS A 132 2.91 17.53 -4.58
C LYS A 132 3.36 16.74 -5.81
N ASP A 133 4.19 17.36 -6.66
CA ASP A 133 4.87 16.67 -7.75
C ASP A 133 6.30 16.26 -7.34
N ALA A 134 6.69 15.06 -7.76
CA ALA A 134 8.05 14.54 -7.63
C ALA A 134 8.23 13.33 -8.58
N PRO A 135 9.48 12.87 -8.81
CA PRO A 135 9.71 11.64 -9.58
C PRO A 135 8.95 10.45 -8.99
N LEU A 136 8.19 9.74 -9.82
CA LEU A 136 7.32 8.64 -9.38
C LEU A 136 8.08 7.59 -8.54
N VAL A 137 9.27 7.18 -9.01
CA VAL A 137 10.08 6.17 -8.30
C VAL A 137 10.50 6.65 -6.91
N ASP A 138 10.87 7.94 -6.76
CA ASP A 138 11.24 8.49 -5.46
C ASP A 138 10.06 8.43 -4.48
N VAL A 139 8.86 8.76 -4.96
CA VAL A 139 7.64 8.70 -4.15
C VAL A 139 7.26 7.26 -3.81
N LEU A 140 7.41 6.31 -4.76
CA LEU A 140 7.16 4.89 -4.50
C LEU A 140 8.15 4.31 -3.48
N VAL A 141 9.44 4.69 -3.55
CA VAL A 141 10.42 4.30 -2.52
C VAL A 141 10.08 4.92 -1.17
N ALA A 142 9.67 6.18 -1.14
CA ALA A 142 9.28 6.88 0.10
C ALA A 142 8.06 6.24 0.76
N THR A 143 7.00 5.97 -0.01
CA THR A 143 5.77 5.34 0.54
C THR A 143 6.00 3.91 1.03
N CYS A 144 7.06 3.23 0.54
CA CYS A 144 7.48 1.90 0.99
C CYS A 144 8.64 1.92 2.00
N ALA A 145 9.11 3.10 2.42
CA ALA A 145 10.21 3.24 3.38
C ALA A 145 9.72 2.99 4.81
N LEU A 146 9.32 1.74 5.11
CA LEU A 146 8.89 1.35 6.45
C LEU A 146 10.05 1.53 7.44
N PRO A 147 9.86 2.34 8.51
CA PRO A 147 10.89 2.56 9.52
C PRO A 147 11.44 1.25 10.08
N LEU A 148 12.69 1.26 10.50
CA LEU A 148 13.50 0.13 10.87
C LEU A 148 14.01 -0.68 9.65
N TYR A 149 13.18 -0.94 8.64
CA TYR A 149 13.57 -1.71 7.46
C TYR A 149 14.31 -0.86 6.44
N PHE A 150 13.81 0.32 6.12
CA PHE A 150 14.41 1.19 5.11
C PHE A 150 14.67 2.58 5.69
N PRO A 151 15.73 3.27 5.20
CA PRO A 151 16.01 4.63 5.62
C PRO A 151 14.96 5.59 5.06
N PRO A 152 14.75 6.76 5.70
CA PRO A 152 13.93 7.82 5.15
C PRO A 152 14.41 8.27 3.77
N VAL A 153 13.48 8.63 2.89
CA VAL A 153 13.76 9.15 1.55
C VAL A 153 13.68 10.67 1.58
N VAL A 154 14.69 11.34 1.00
CA VAL A 154 14.70 12.80 0.91
C VAL A 154 14.12 13.23 -0.44
N ILE A 155 13.03 14.00 -0.42
CA ILE A 155 12.41 14.62 -1.59
C ILE A 155 12.23 16.11 -1.32
N GLY A 156 12.79 16.97 -2.15
CA GLY A 156 12.67 18.42 -1.97
C GLY A 156 13.21 18.92 -0.62
N GLY A 157 14.27 18.29 -0.08
CA GLY A 157 14.89 18.63 1.19
C GLY A 157 14.14 18.17 2.45
N ARG A 158 13.02 17.47 2.32
CA ARG A 158 12.25 16.89 3.44
C ARG A 158 12.38 15.37 3.48
N ARG A 159 12.32 14.79 4.67
CA ARG A 159 12.46 13.36 4.90
C ARG A 159 11.07 12.68 4.93
N TYR A 160 10.89 11.66 4.12
CA TYR A 160 9.64 10.90 4.07
C TYR A 160 9.86 9.43 4.41
N VAL A 161 8.87 8.85 5.05
CA VAL A 161 8.79 7.42 5.38
C VAL A 161 7.45 6.86 4.91
N ASP A 162 7.24 5.56 5.10
CA ASP A 162 6.02 4.85 4.70
C ASP A 162 4.76 5.59 5.15
N GLY A 163 3.84 5.77 4.21
CA GLY A 163 2.56 6.44 4.46
C GLY A 163 1.73 5.75 5.53
N GLY A 164 1.93 4.44 5.71
CA GLY A 164 1.22 3.64 6.69
C GLY A 164 1.44 4.08 8.13
N ILE A 165 2.56 4.74 8.45
CA ILE A 165 2.80 5.31 9.78
C ILE A 165 1.70 6.32 10.14
N ARG A 166 1.21 7.09 9.18
CA ARG A 166 0.13 8.07 9.40
C ARG A 166 -1.24 7.56 8.98
N SER A 167 -1.32 6.81 7.87
CA SER A 167 -2.55 6.20 7.38
C SER A 167 -2.24 5.06 6.42
N VAL A 168 -2.39 3.83 6.88
CA VAL A 168 -2.18 2.64 6.05
C VAL A 168 -3.25 2.52 4.95
N LEU A 169 -4.45 3.02 5.24
CA LEU A 169 -5.59 3.07 4.32
C LEU A 169 -6.12 4.51 4.24
N PRO A 170 -5.57 5.38 3.38
CA PRO A 170 -5.87 6.81 3.35
C PRO A 170 -7.19 7.13 2.64
N ILE A 171 -8.32 6.66 3.19
CA ILE A 171 -9.66 6.77 2.57
C ILE A 171 -10.11 8.21 2.36
N GLU A 172 -9.76 9.13 3.27
CA GLU A 172 -10.14 10.54 3.15
C GLU A 172 -9.50 11.22 1.94
N SER A 173 -8.33 10.73 1.50
CA SER A 173 -7.67 11.28 0.32
C SER A 173 -8.48 11.02 -0.98
N ALA A 174 -9.37 10.03 -0.99
CA ALA A 174 -10.26 9.79 -2.11
C ALA A 174 -11.28 10.93 -2.32
N LEU A 175 -11.60 11.69 -1.28
CA LEU A 175 -12.56 12.80 -1.37
C LEU A 175 -12.09 13.93 -2.26
N LEU A 176 -10.77 14.06 -2.44
CA LEU A 176 -10.19 15.06 -3.34
C LEU A 176 -10.60 14.87 -4.80
N PHE A 177 -11.04 13.67 -5.16
CA PHE A 177 -11.53 13.31 -6.49
C PHE A 177 -13.04 13.54 -6.66
N ALA A 178 -13.76 13.98 -5.62
CA ALA A 178 -15.23 14.09 -5.59
C ALA A 178 -15.93 12.82 -6.12
N PRO A 179 -15.66 11.62 -5.55
CA PRO A 179 -16.17 10.34 -6.07
C PRO A 179 -17.65 10.15 -5.74
N ASP A 180 -18.36 9.40 -6.60
CA ASP A 180 -19.71 8.91 -6.27
C ASP A 180 -19.65 7.72 -5.28
N ARG A 181 -18.55 7.00 -5.27
CA ARG A 181 -18.27 5.85 -4.38
C ARG A 181 -16.79 5.68 -4.14
N VAL A 182 -16.44 5.27 -2.94
CA VAL A 182 -15.08 4.84 -2.59
C VAL A 182 -15.07 3.32 -2.36
N VAL A 183 -14.11 2.62 -2.95
CA VAL A 183 -13.82 1.22 -2.64
C VAL A 183 -12.43 1.17 -2.00
N ALA A 184 -12.39 0.80 -0.73
CA ALA A 184 -11.16 0.74 0.05
C ALA A 184 -10.78 -0.72 0.32
N VAL A 185 -9.62 -1.14 -0.17
CA VAL A 185 -9.11 -2.50 0.02
C VAL A 185 -7.99 -2.46 1.05
N ASP A 186 -8.26 -3.06 2.20
CA ASP A 186 -7.36 -3.07 3.34
C ASP A 186 -6.65 -4.42 3.49
N VAL A 187 -5.36 -4.42 3.33
CA VAL A 187 -4.46 -5.56 3.57
C VAL A 187 -3.39 -5.22 4.61
N GLY A 188 -3.57 -4.11 5.31
CA GLY A 188 -2.71 -3.65 6.40
C GLY A 188 -2.84 -4.52 7.65
N PRO A 189 -2.12 -4.16 8.71
CA PRO A 189 -2.28 -4.79 10.01
C PRO A 189 -3.72 -4.71 10.50
N GLY A 190 -4.19 -5.77 11.16
CA GLY A 190 -5.53 -5.84 11.73
C GLY A 190 -5.58 -6.77 12.93
N PHE A 191 -6.66 -6.67 13.69
CA PHE A 191 -6.90 -7.54 14.85
C PHE A 191 -7.54 -8.88 14.47
N ASP A 192 -7.96 -9.02 13.21
CA ASP A 192 -8.64 -10.16 12.62
C ASP A 192 -7.69 -11.09 11.82
N GLU A 193 -6.40 -10.79 11.79
CA GLU A 193 -5.43 -11.58 11.03
C GLU A 193 -5.14 -12.93 11.69
N ALA A 194 -5.11 -13.98 10.87
CA ALA A 194 -4.69 -15.31 11.31
C ALA A 194 -3.22 -15.30 11.78
N PRO A 195 -2.84 -16.14 12.77
CA PRO A 195 -1.45 -16.29 13.16
C PRO A 195 -0.55 -16.63 11.96
N ALA A 196 0.68 -16.13 11.96
CA ALA A 196 1.66 -16.51 10.95
C ALA A 196 1.94 -18.02 11.00
N THR A 197 1.84 -18.69 9.86
CA THR A 197 2.02 -20.15 9.77
C THR A 197 3.50 -20.55 9.65
N SER A 198 4.38 -19.63 9.34
CA SER A 198 5.84 -19.80 9.32
C SER A 198 6.51 -18.45 9.23
N GLY A 199 7.60 -18.23 9.95
CA GLY A 199 8.41 -17.03 9.84
C GLY A 199 9.78 -17.26 10.46
N ALA A 200 10.82 -16.69 9.87
CA ALA A 200 12.09 -16.54 10.55
C ALA A 200 11.83 -15.80 11.87
N THR A 201 12.31 -16.33 12.98
CA THR A 201 12.25 -15.64 14.29
C THR A 201 13.06 -14.35 14.19
N LEU A 202 12.35 -13.22 14.20
CA LEU A 202 12.99 -11.92 14.29
C LEU A 202 13.54 -11.74 15.72
N PRO A 203 14.62 -10.98 15.89
CA PRO A 203 15.02 -10.56 17.24
C PRO A 203 13.85 -9.92 17.98
N ALA A 204 13.66 -10.28 19.25
CA ALA A 204 12.49 -9.87 20.04
C ALA A 204 12.22 -8.35 20.01
N LEU A 205 13.26 -7.52 20.00
CA LEU A 205 13.12 -6.07 19.91
C LEU A 205 12.46 -5.62 18.59
N ILE A 206 12.82 -6.28 17.48
CA ILE A 206 12.24 -5.98 16.17
C ILE A 206 10.79 -6.44 16.12
N GLU A 207 10.50 -7.62 16.63
CA GLU A 207 9.15 -8.16 16.70
C GLU A 207 8.22 -7.30 17.54
N ILE A 208 8.66 -6.87 18.73
CA ILE A 208 7.88 -5.98 19.61
C ILE A 208 7.63 -4.63 18.92
N ASN A 209 8.65 -4.05 18.29
CA ASN A 209 8.50 -2.78 17.58
C ASN A 209 7.49 -2.89 16.42
N GLN A 210 7.60 -3.95 15.61
CA GLN A 210 6.64 -4.21 14.53
C GLN A 210 5.22 -4.38 15.03
N SER A 211 5.05 -5.18 16.08
CA SER A 211 3.73 -5.43 16.67
C SER A 211 3.12 -4.15 17.21
N SER A 212 3.91 -3.31 17.87
CA SER A 212 3.46 -2.02 18.43
C SER A 212 3.02 -1.06 17.31
N ILE A 213 3.82 -0.93 16.26
CA ILE A 213 3.46 -0.12 15.08
C ILE A 213 2.21 -0.70 14.40
N GLY A 214 2.15 -2.03 14.25
CA GLY A 214 0.99 -2.71 13.64
C GLY A 214 -0.30 -2.46 14.41
N ILE A 215 -0.27 -2.51 15.74
CA ILE A 215 -1.43 -2.19 16.60
C ILE A 215 -1.90 -0.75 16.36
N SER A 216 -0.97 0.20 16.34
CA SER A 216 -1.30 1.62 16.11
C SER A 216 -1.88 1.86 14.72
N MET A 217 -1.33 1.20 13.69
CA MET A 217 -1.84 1.27 12.32
C MET A 217 -3.25 0.66 12.20
N ALA A 218 -3.48 -0.50 12.83
CA ALA A 218 -4.79 -1.16 12.84
C ALA A 218 -5.85 -0.29 13.51
N GLN A 219 -5.54 0.26 14.69
CA GLN A 219 -6.45 1.16 15.39
C GLN A 219 -6.74 2.41 14.56
N GLY A 220 -5.71 3.03 13.98
CA GLY A 220 -5.89 4.21 13.13
C GLY A 220 -6.78 3.94 11.90
N THR A 221 -6.77 2.73 11.35
CA THR A 221 -7.70 2.34 10.26
C THR A 221 -9.14 2.25 10.77
N LEU A 222 -9.37 1.60 11.91
CA LEU A 222 -10.71 1.49 12.51
C LEU A 222 -11.30 2.86 12.84
N ASP A 223 -10.50 3.73 13.48
CA ASP A 223 -10.93 5.10 13.82
C ASP A 223 -11.35 5.89 12.57
N ARG A 224 -10.64 5.74 11.45
CA ARG A 224 -10.99 6.40 10.18
C ARG A 224 -12.26 5.83 9.56
N LEU A 225 -12.46 4.52 9.62
CA LEU A 225 -13.68 3.87 9.15
C LEU A 225 -14.91 4.35 9.95
N ASP A 226 -14.76 4.46 11.27
CA ASP A 226 -15.84 4.94 12.13
C ASP A 226 -16.11 6.44 11.92
N LEU A 227 -15.05 7.25 11.81
CA LEU A 227 -15.19 8.67 11.46
C LEU A 227 -15.88 8.84 10.09
N TRP A 228 -15.55 7.98 9.11
CA TRP A 228 -16.21 8.02 7.80
C TRP A 228 -17.71 7.80 7.92
N LYS A 229 -18.14 6.77 8.67
CA LYS A 229 -19.56 6.44 8.90
C LYS A 229 -20.30 7.56 9.64
N LEU A 230 -19.63 8.21 10.60
CA LEU A 230 -20.21 9.25 11.45
C LEU A 230 -20.23 10.63 10.78
N THR A 231 -19.53 10.83 9.65
CA THR A 231 -19.47 12.12 8.98
C THR A 231 -20.54 12.22 7.90
N PRO A 232 -21.55 13.08 8.04
CA PRO A 232 -22.59 13.27 7.02
C PRO A 232 -22.02 13.74 5.67
N GLY A 233 -22.68 13.38 4.58
CA GLY A 233 -22.33 13.83 3.23
C GLY A 233 -21.14 13.10 2.61
N ARG A 234 -20.56 12.10 3.29
CA ARG A 234 -19.54 11.24 2.70
C ARG A 234 -20.14 10.33 1.64
N PRO A 235 -19.42 10.08 0.50
CA PRO A 235 -19.87 9.10 -0.48
C PRO A 235 -19.91 7.70 0.13
N PRO A 236 -20.72 6.78 -0.44
CA PRO A 236 -20.76 5.39 -0.02
C PRO A 236 -19.34 4.78 -0.06
N LEU A 237 -18.96 4.13 1.05
CA LEU A 237 -17.69 3.40 1.19
C LEU A 237 -17.96 1.89 1.16
N THR A 238 -17.37 1.20 0.20
CA THR A 238 -17.26 -0.25 0.22
C THR A 238 -15.90 -0.61 0.82
N TYR A 239 -15.90 -1.09 2.06
CA TYR A 239 -14.70 -1.58 2.73
C TYR A 239 -14.50 -3.04 2.42
N VAL A 240 -13.34 -3.38 1.89
CA VAL A 240 -12.94 -4.76 1.52
C VAL A 240 -11.76 -5.16 2.40
N ARG A 241 -11.96 -6.24 3.17
CA ARG A 241 -10.92 -6.80 4.04
C ARG A 241 -10.61 -8.25 3.62
N PRO A 242 -9.63 -8.49 2.71
CA PRO A 242 -9.18 -9.82 2.37
C PRO A 242 -8.62 -10.55 3.60
N ARG A 243 -8.94 -11.82 3.77
CA ARG A 243 -8.46 -12.64 4.89
C ARG A 243 -7.07 -13.19 4.58
N VAL A 244 -6.06 -12.50 5.05
CA VAL A 244 -4.65 -12.83 4.87
C VAL A 244 -3.96 -12.99 6.22
N GLU A 245 -2.87 -13.77 6.25
CA GLU A 245 -2.15 -14.03 7.49
C GLU A 245 -1.32 -12.84 7.98
N LYS A 246 -1.02 -12.83 9.30
CA LYS A 246 -0.08 -11.89 9.93
C LYS A 246 1.34 -12.02 9.35
N ASN A 247 2.10 -10.92 9.43
CA ASN A 247 3.55 -10.88 9.15
C ASN A 247 3.93 -11.34 7.73
N ALA A 248 2.99 -11.31 6.78
CA ALA A 248 3.20 -11.70 5.39
C ALA A 248 3.82 -10.58 4.53
N THR A 249 4.46 -9.59 5.13
CA THR A 249 5.04 -8.43 4.41
C THR A 249 5.99 -8.85 3.29
N PHE A 250 6.75 -9.93 3.49
CA PHE A 250 7.74 -10.44 2.54
C PHE A 250 7.38 -11.83 1.97
N ALA A 251 6.14 -12.30 2.14
CA ALA A 251 5.68 -13.61 1.65
C ALA A 251 5.37 -13.57 0.14
N THR A 252 6.40 -13.45 -0.67
CA THR A 252 6.28 -13.31 -2.13
C THR A 252 5.95 -14.62 -2.85
N ASP A 253 5.96 -15.74 -2.18
CA ASP A 253 5.53 -17.06 -2.67
C ASP A 253 4.00 -17.21 -2.74
N LYS A 254 3.24 -16.34 -2.05
CA LYS A 254 1.77 -16.40 -1.94
C LYS A 254 1.02 -15.36 -2.75
N LEU A 255 1.68 -14.61 -3.62
CA LEU A 255 1.08 -13.48 -4.35
C LEU A 255 -0.21 -13.85 -5.08
N ARG A 256 -0.24 -15.00 -5.78
CA ARG A 256 -1.43 -15.47 -6.48
C ARG A 256 -2.59 -15.80 -5.53
N ALA A 257 -2.29 -16.42 -4.40
CA ALA A 257 -3.31 -16.73 -3.40
C ALA A 257 -3.91 -15.44 -2.81
N TYR A 258 -3.09 -14.42 -2.59
CA TYR A 258 -3.57 -13.11 -2.14
C TYR A 258 -4.44 -12.44 -3.19
N ALA A 259 -4.10 -12.51 -4.49
CA ALA A 259 -4.92 -11.98 -5.55
C ALA A 259 -6.30 -12.65 -5.61
N GLU A 260 -6.37 -13.99 -5.49
CA GLU A 260 -7.66 -14.71 -5.46
C GLU A 260 -8.48 -14.36 -4.22
N GLU A 261 -7.84 -14.21 -3.05
CA GLU A 261 -8.55 -13.79 -1.83
C GLU A 261 -9.08 -12.35 -1.96
N GLY A 262 -8.31 -11.44 -2.56
CA GLY A 262 -8.77 -10.09 -2.86
C GLY A 262 -9.98 -10.07 -3.79
N TYR A 263 -10.01 -10.94 -4.80
CA TYR A 263 -11.14 -11.10 -5.70
C TYR A 263 -12.38 -11.59 -4.95
N ARG A 264 -12.24 -12.65 -4.15
CA ARG A 264 -13.33 -13.24 -3.37
C ARG A 264 -13.93 -12.22 -2.39
N ALA A 265 -13.07 -11.58 -1.58
CA ALA A 265 -13.49 -10.62 -0.57
C ALA A 265 -14.20 -9.39 -1.20
N THR A 266 -13.72 -8.93 -2.37
CA THR A 266 -14.37 -7.82 -3.07
C THR A 266 -15.74 -8.19 -3.57
N LYS A 267 -15.92 -9.38 -4.15
CA LYS A 267 -17.25 -9.85 -4.59
C LYS A 267 -18.23 -9.96 -3.44
N GLU A 268 -17.80 -10.45 -2.28
CA GLU A 268 -18.62 -10.51 -1.06
C GLU A 268 -19.03 -9.11 -0.60
N ALA A 269 -18.07 -8.20 -0.47
CA ALA A 269 -18.34 -6.83 -0.02
C ALA A 269 -19.30 -6.08 -0.96
N LEU A 270 -19.13 -6.25 -2.27
CA LEU A 270 -20.03 -5.64 -3.27
C LEU A 270 -21.43 -6.25 -3.26
N SER A 271 -21.57 -7.50 -2.88
CA SER A 271 -22.89 -8.16 -2.76
C SER A 271 -23.61 -7.68 -1.50
N ALA A 272 -22.91 -7.58 -0.37
CA ALA A 272 -23.45 -7.08 0.89
C ALA A 272 -23.87 -5.59 0.84
N ALA A 273 -23.22 -4.79 0.02
CA ALA A 273 -23.56 -3.36 -0.13
C ALA A 273 -24.82 -3.09 -0.98
N ARG A 274 -25.48 -4.12 -1.52
CA ARG A 274 -26.73 -4.03 -2.30
C ARG A 274 -27.98 -4.34 -1.48
N THR A 275 -27.82 -4.91 -0.29
CA THR A 275 -28.89 -5.17 0.69
C THR A 275 -28.98 -4.03 1.69
#